data_3b22dc08ffbef53c039ddde47582e6f3
#
_entry.id   3b22dc08ffbef53c039ddde47582e6f3
#
_cell.length_a   1.000
_cell.length_b   1.000
_cell.length_c   1.000
_cell.angle_alpha   90.00
_cell.angle_beta   90.00
_cell.angle_gamma   90.00
#
_symmetry.space_group_name_H-M   'P 1'
#
loop_
_entity.id
_entity.type
_entity.pdbx_description
1 polymer ?
#
loop_
_entity_poly.entity_id
_entity_poly.type
_entity_poly.pdbx_seq_one_letter_code
_entity_poly.pdbx_strand_id
1 'polypeptide(L)'
;MCIRDRSKGKVGFHNSVRSAEKGRALGLGVLGWHTYLQEKGLPFEGLLAQYETRKIFSQIKIESERASMALAEEFGEPLWCVGTGMRNTHLRAIAPTVSNSKLSGNVSPGIEPWAANVFTEQSAKGTFIRKNPTLVKLLRKHKLNTEAVSYTHLTLPTTPYV
;
A
#
# COMPACT_ATOMS: atom_id res chain seq x y z
N MET A 1 15.89 1.59 -1.53
CA MET A 1 17.08 1.17 -2.31
C MET A 1 16.68 1.09 -3.77
N CYS A 2 17.24 1.96 -4.60
CA CYS A 2 16.87 2.15 -5.99
C CYS A 2 17.48 1.05 -6.89
N ILE A 3 16.85 0.77 -8.04
CA ILE A 3 17.39 -0.15 -9.07
C ILE A 3 18.82 0.25 -9.44
N ARG A 4 19.11 1.56 -9.53
CA ARG A 4 20.42 2.11 -9.79
C ARG A 4 21.48 1.58 -8.81
N ASP A 5 21.19 1.57 -7.52
CA ASP A 5 22.15 1.20 -6.48
C ASP A 5 22.42 -0.31 -6.46
N ARG A 6 21.39 -1.10 -6.79
CA ARG A 6 21.53 -2.57 -6.89
C ARG A 6 22.21 -3.03 -8.16
N SER A 7 22.10 -2.26 -9.24
CA SER A 7 22.58 -2.67 -10.58
C SER A 7 23.93 -2.05 -10.91
N LYS A 8 24.42 -1.09 -10.11
CA LYS A 8 25.67 -0.40 -10.36
C LYS A 8 26.84 -1.39 -10.37
N GLY A 9 27.54 -1.44 -11.48
CA GLY A 9 28.65 -2.38 -11.70
C GLY A 9 28.28 -3.83 -12.06
N LYS A 10 26.98 -4.17 -12.20
CA LYS A 10 26.57 -5.49 -12.67
C LYS A 10 26.46 -5.53 -14.20
N VAL A 11 27.11 -6.51 -14.82
CA VAL A 11 27.02 -6.74 -16.26
C VAL A 11 25.57 -7.03 -16.65
N GLY A 12 25.09 -6.43 -17.74
CA GLY A 12 23.72 -6.63 -18.25
C GLY A 12 22.65 -5.67 -17.73
N PHE A 13 22.94 -4.87 -16.66
CA PHE A 13 21.98 -3.94 -16.08
C PHE A 13 22.15 -2.47 -16.48
N HIS A 14 23.05 -2.17 -17.42
CA HIS A 14 23.35 -0.81 -17.85
C HIS A 14 22.12 -0.04 -18.39
N ASN A 15 21.23 -0.70 -19.10
CA ASN A 15 20.00 -0.08 -19.60
C ASN A 15 19.03 0.30 -18.47
N SER A 16 18.89 -0.55 -17.45
CA SER A 16 18.07 -0.27 -16.26
C SER A 16 18.65 0.88 -15.44
N VAL A 17 19.97 0.94 -15.28
CA VAL A 17 20.67 2.05 -14.61
C VAL A 17 20.46 3.34 -15.38
N ARG A 18 20.70 3.33 -16.70
CA ARG A 18 20.52 4.49 -17.58
C ARG A 18 19.06 5.01 -17.55
N SER A 19 18.07 4.12 -17.59
CA SER A 19 16.67 4.50 -17.48
C SER A 19 16.36 5.14 -16.12
N ALA A 20 16.83 4.53 -15.03
CA ALA A 20 16.63 5.05 -13.68
C ALA A 20 17.32 6.42 -13.47
N GLU A 21 18.46 6.66 -14.10
CA GLU A 21 19.17 7.95 -14.03
C GLU A 21 18.48 9.04 -14.84
N LYS A 22 17.89 8.70 -15.98
CA LYS A 22 17.19 9.66 -16.84
C LYS A 22 15.86 10.14 -16.25
N GLY A 23 15.16 9.28 -15.53
CA GLY A 23 13.81 9.60 -15.05
C GLY A 23 13.72 9.79 -13.54
N ARG A 24 14.60 9.15 -12.76
CA ARG A 24 14.56 9.21 -11.27
C ARG A 24 13.17 8.90 -10.69
N ALA A 25 12.41 8.03 -11.35
CA ALA A 25 11.05 7.70 -10.94
C ALA A 25 11.00 7.12 -9.52
N LEU A 26 10.05 7.60 -8.73
CA LEU A 26 9.71 7.14 -7.39
C LEU A 26 8.27 6.62 -7.38
N GLY A 27 7.98 5.77 -6.42
CA GLY A 27 6.64 5.23 -6.21
C GLY A 27 6.29 5.29 -4.71
N LEU A 28 5.94 6.48 -4.21
CA LEU A 28 5.39 6.62 -2.87
C LEU A 28 3.95 6.10 -2.86
N GLY A 29 3.66 5.12 -2.04
CA GLY A 29 2.34 4.56 -1.85
C GLY A 29 2.03 4.33 -0.38
N VAL A 30 0.79 4.00 -0.09
CA VAL A 30 0.30 3.71 1.25
C VAL A 30 -0.11 2.24 1.36
N LEU A 31 -0.11 1.72 2.57
CA LEU A 31 -0.72 0.44 2.92
C LEU A 31 -1.57 0.63 4.18
N GLY A 32 -2.50 -0.32 4.41
CA GLY A 32 -3.36 -0.25 5.58
C GLY A 32 -4.56 0.70 5.43
N TRP A 33 -4.92 1.11 4.23
CA TRP A 33 -5.99 2.06 4.01
C TRP A 33 -7.35 1.57 4.56
N HIS A 34 -7.73 0.35 4.24
CA HIS A 34 -8.98 -0.22 4.76
C HIS A 34 -8.95 -0.38 6.29
N THR A 35 -7.82 -0.84 6.85
CA THR A 35 -7.63 -0.92 8.31
C THR A 35 -7.82 0.44 8.97
N TYR A 36 -7.26 1.51 8.40
CA TYR A 36 -7.43 2.88 8.88
C TYR A 36 -8.91 3.30 8.89
N LEU A 37 -9.64 3.05 7.81
CA LEU A 37 -11.07 3.36 7.74
C LEU A 37 -11.88 2.56 8.77
N GLN A 38 -11.57 1.27 8.94
CA GLN A 38 -12.22 0.42 9.94
C GLN A 38 -11.96 0.92 11.37
N GLU A 39 -10.74 1.34 11.68
CA GLU A 39 -10.43 1.89 13.01
C GLU A 39 -11.15 3.21 13.29
N LYS A 40 -11.45 3.98 12.25
CA LYS A 40 -12.30 5.18 12.33
C LYS A 40 -13.80 4.88 12.30
N GLY A 41 -14.22 3.64 12.09
CA GLY A 41 -15.62 3.26 11.94
C GLY A 41 -16.26 3.79 10.65
N LEU A 42 -15.48 4.02 9.62
CA LEU A 42 -15.94 4.56 8.33
C LEU A 42 -16.17 3.42 7.34
N PRO A 43 -17.37 3.34 6.72
CA PRO A 43 -17.61 2.42 5.61
C PRO A 43 -16.69 2.74 4.43
N PHE A 44 -16.13 1.70 3.80
CA PHE A 44 -15.16 1.85 2.72
C PHE A 44 -15.70 2.68 1.53
N GLU A 45 -16.96 2.48 1.17
CA GLU A 45 -17.64 3.18 0.07
C GLU A 45 -18.38 4.46 0.51
N GLY A 46 -18.25 4.85 1.77
CA GLY A 46 -18.96 6.00 2.34
C GLY A 46 -18.40 7.35 1.90
N LEU A 47 -19.24 8.39 1.93
CA LEU A 47 -18.84 9.78 1.63
C LEU A 47 -17.73 10.29 2.55
N LEU A 48 -17.75 9.90 3.83
CA LEU A 48 -16.70 10.26 4.77
C LEU A 48 -15.37 9.60 4.44
N ALA A 49 -15.37 8.37 3.93
CA ALA A 49 -14.17 7.72 3.45
C ALA A 49 -13.59 8.43 2.21
N GLN A 50 -14.46 8.90 1.29
CA GLN A 50 -14.03 9.71 0.15
C GLN A 50 -13.43 11.05 0.60
N TYR A 51 -14.00 11.70 1.60
CA TYR A 51 -13.45 12.92 2.17
C TYR A 51 -12.06 12.70 2.78
N GLU A 52 -11.89 11.65 3.60
CA GLU A 52 -10.59 11.28 4.19
C GLU A 52 -9.56 10.93 3.09
N THR A 53 -10.01 10.21 2.04
CA THR A 53 -9.17 9.91 0.87
C THR A 53 -8.65 11.19 0.23
N ARG A 54 -9.53 12.11 -0.11
CA ARG A 54 -9.14 13.38 -0.73
C ARG A 54 -8.18 14.17 0.16
N LYS A 55 -8.48 14.27 1.45
CA LYS A 55 -7.66 15.00 2.41
C LYS A 55 -6.23 14.45 2.47
N ILE A 56 -6.07 13.14 2.70
CA ILE A 56 -4.75 12.53 2.88
C ILE A 56 -3.97 12.49 1.57
N PHE A 57 -4.60 12.03 0.48
CA PHE A 57 -3.89 11.89 -0.79
C PHE A 57 -3.59 13.23 -1.47
N SER A 58 -4.39 14.28 -1.23
CA SER A 58 -4.04 15.64 -1.66
C SER A 58 -2.80 16.15 -0.92
N GLN A 59 -2.69 15.89 0.39
CA GLN A 59 -1.51 16.26 1.15
C GLN A 59 -0.27 15.52 0.66
N ILE A 60 -0.37 14.20 0.46
CA ILE A 60 0.74 13.39 -0.11
C ILE A 60 1.16 13.94 -1.48
N LYS A 61 0.19 14.34 -2.31
CA LYS A 61 0.47 14.95 -3.62
C LYS A 61 1.29 16.22 -3.46
N ILE A 62 0.80 17.19 -2.70
CA ILE A 62 1.44 18.49 -2.52
C ILE A 62 2.86 18.34 -1.96
N GLU A 63 3.00 17.54 -0.90
CA GLU A 63 4.31 17.38 -0.24
C GLU A 63 5.32 16.61 -1.10
N SER A 64 4.88 15.62 -1.84
CA SER A 64 5.77 14.88 -2.75
C SER A 64 6.23 15.73 -3.94
N GLU A 65 5.37 16.60 -4.46
CA GLU A 65 5.72 17.54 -5.53
C GLU A 65 6.70 18.62 -5.00
N ARG A 66 6.42 19.20 -3.83
CA ARG A 66 7.32 20.16 -3.19
C ARG A 66 8.70 19.56 -2.91
N ALA A 67 8.75 18.35 -2.39
CA ALA A 67 10.03 17.66 -2.14
C ALA A 67 10.81 17.39 -3.44
N SER A 68 10.12 17.02 -4.53
CA SER A 68 10.77 16.81 -5.82
C SER A 68 11.30 18.09 -6.44
N MET A 69 10.61 19.20 -6.28
CA MET A 69 11.09 20.54 -6.70
C MET A 69 12.35 20.94 -5.92
N ALA A 70 12.34 20.83 -4.59
CA ALA A 70 13.50 21.11 -3.78
C ALA A 70 14.72 20.24 -4.13
N LEU A 71 14.49 18.95 -4.42
CA LEU A 71 15.56 18.06 -4.91
C LEU A 71 16.05 18.42 -6.31
N ALA A 72 15.20 19.01 -7.16
CA ALA A 72 15.64 19.50 -8.48
C ALA A 72 16.52 20.75 -8.35
N GLU A 73 16.23 21.64 -7.41
CA GLU A 73 17.09 22.78 -7.10
C GLU A 73 18.46 22.33 -6.57
N GLU A 74 18.51 21.33 -5.70
CA GLU A 74 19.76 20.85 -5.09
C GLU A 74 20.62 20.00 -6.06
N PHE A 75 19.98 19.07 -6.81
CA PHE A 75 20.69 18.07 -7.62
C PHE A 75 20.49 18.21 -9.13
N GLY A 76 19.76 19.23 -9.58
CA GLY A 76 19.39 19.44 -10.97
C GLY A 76 18.27 18.51 -11.46
N GLU A 77 17.73 18.82 -12.62
CA GLU A 77 16.71 18.02 -13.29
C GLU A 77 17.35 16.86 -14.07
N PRO A 78 16.81 15.63 -13.99
CA PRO A 78 17.26 14.54 -14.85
C PRO A 78 16.73 14.74 -16.27
N LEU A 79 17.30 14.03 -17.23
CA LEU A 79 17.04 14.22 -18.66
C LEU A 79 15.54 14.24 -19.03
N TRP A 80 14.74 13.40 -18.40
CA TRP A 80 13.29 13.31 -18.70
C TRP A 80 12.43 14.34 -17.93
N CYS A 81 13.05 15.14 -17.07
CA CYS A 81 12.37 16.19 -16.33
C CYS A 81 12.84 17.60 -16.72
N VAL A 82 13.71 17.73 -17.74
CA VAL A 82 14.24 19.03 -18.16
C VAL A 82 13.13 20.02 -18.46
N GLY A 83 13.16 21.18 -17.81
CA GLY A 83 12.16 22.26 -17.96
C GLY A 83 10.88 22.06 -17.16
N THR A 84 10.79 21.02 -16.29
CA THR A 84 9.61 20.77 -15.47
C THR A 84 9.72 21.30 -14.03
N GLY A 85 10.90 21.67 -13.59
CA GLY A 85 11.20 22.02 -12.19
C GLY A 85 11.21 20.82 -11.25
N MET A 86 11.16 19.59 -11.78
CA MET A 86 11.00 18.37 -10.99
C MET A 86 12.26 17.48 -11.06
N ARG A 87 12.57 16.80 -9.96
CA ARG A 87 13.64 15.80 -9.91
C ARG A 87 13.19 14.42 -10.37
N ASN A 88 11.89 14.12 -10.34
CA ASN A 88 11.36 12.79 -10.51
C ASN A 88 10.23 12.78 -11.53
N THR A 89 10.28 11.89 -12.52
CA THR A 89 9.21 11.72 -13.53
C THR A 89 7.90 11.19 -12.92
N HIS A 90 8.03 10.38 -11.90
CA HIS A 90 6.90 9.82 -11.14
C HIS A 90 7.21 9.95 -9.66
N LEU A 91 6.20 10.26 -8.87
CA LEU A 91 6.33 10.47 -7.42
C LEU A 91 5.54 9.45 -6.61
N ARG A 92 4.43 8.99 -7.16
CA ARG A 92 3.46 8.15 -6.46
C ARG A 92 3.15 6.89 -7.26
N ALA A 93 2.95 5.79 -6.55
CA ALA A 93 2.48 4.54 -7.13
C ALA A 93 1.66 3.77 -6.10
N ILE A 94 0.62 3.10 -6.56
CA ILE A 94 -0.17 2.19 -5.73
C ILE A 94 0.42 0.79 -5.93
N ALA A 95 0.96 0.24 -4.85
CA ALA A 95 1.51 -1.11 -4.84
C ALA A 95 0.62 -2.03 -3.98
N PRO A 96 0.47 -3.32 -4.34
CA PRO A 96 -0.35 -4.27 -3.58
C PRO A 96 0.13 -4.48 -2.14
N THR A 97 1.42 -4.41 -1.88
CA THR A 97 2.10 -4.50 -0.56
C THR A 97 1.67 -5.69 0.32
N VAL A 98 1.27 -6.81 -0.28
CA VAL A 98 0.71 -7.97 0.43
C VAL A 98 1.63 -8.50 1.54
N SER A 99 2.94 -8.61 1.27
CA SER A 99 3.91 -9.06 2.26
C SER A 99 4.27 -7.98 3.27
N ASN A 100 4.44 -6.73 2.81
CA ASN A 100 4.84 -5.61 3.67
C ASN A 100 3.74 -5.25 4.68
N SER A 101 2.46 -5.34 4.29
CA SER A 101 1.34 -5.07 5.20
C SER A 101 1.32 -6.00 6.42
N LYS A 102 1.78 -7.24 6.26
CA LYS A 102 1.91 -8.20 7.36
C LYS A 102 3.01 -7.80 8.35
N LEU A 103 4.15 -7.36 7.83
CA LEU A 103 5.26 -6.87 8.65
C LEU A 103 4.92 -5.55 9.35
N SER A 104 4.08 -4.73 8.75
CA SER A 104 3.64 -3.43 9.28
C SER A 104 2.44 -3.55 10.23
N GLY A 105 2.36 -4.63 11.00
CA GLY A 105 1.30 -4.83 11.99
C GLY A 105 0.08 -5.59 11.49
N ASN A 106 0.21 -6.34 10.40
CA ASN A 106 -0.87 -7.13 9.81
C ASN A 106 -2.10 -6.25 9.45
N VAL A 107 -1.83 -5.15 8.77
CA VAL A 107 -2.84 -4.24 8.22
C VAL A 107 -3.29 -4.67 6.82
N SER A 108 -4.34 -4.05 6.29
CA SER A 108 -4.81 -4.32 4.92
C SER A 108 -3.73 -4.00 3.86
N PRO A 109 -3.68 -4.73 2.75
CA PRO A 109 -2.69 -4.50 1.70
C PRO A 109 -3.02 -3.24 0.90
N GLY A 110 -2.03 -2.39 0.66
CA GLY A 110 -2.17 -1.19 -0.15
C GLY A 110 -3.37 -0.32 0.24
N ILE A 111 -4.13 0.08 -0.76
CA ILE A 111 -5.40 0.79 -0.60
C ILE A 111 -6.62 -0.13 -0.68
N GLU A 112 -6.39 -1.43 -0.85
CA GLU A 112 -7.44 -2.42 -1.07
C GLU A 112 -8.12 -2.80 0.25
N PRO A 113 -9.42 -3.16 0.21
CA PRO A 113 -10.08 -3.76 1.36
C PRO A 113 -9.51 -5.16 1.63
N TRP A 114 -9.69 -5.65 2.85
CA TRP A 114 -9.47 -7.05 3.15
C TRP A 114 -10.34 -7.92 2.23
N ALA A 115 -9.76 -8.92 1.59
CA ALA A 115 -10.49 -9.85 0.73
C ALA A 115 -11.57 -10.63 1.50
N ALA A 116 -11.28 -10.95 2.76
CA ALA A 116 -12.21 -11.55 3.70
C ALA A 116 -11.81 -11.21 5.13
N ASN A 117 -12.76 -11.28 6.05
CA ASN A 117 -12.49 -11.07 7.48
C ASN A 117 -11.77 -12.27 8.13
N VAL A 118 -12.00 -13.46 7.60
CA VAL A 118 -11.29 -14.70 7.94
C VAL A 118 -10.93 -15.40 6.63
N PHE A 119 -9.68 -15.74 6.45
CA PHE A 119 -9.20 -16.41 5.25
C PHE A 119 -8.02 -17.33 5.56
N THR A 120 -7.80 -18.26 4.68
CA THR A 120 -6.68 -19.21 4.76
C THR A 120 -5.50 -18.67 3.96
N GLU A 121 -4.36 -18.64 4.58
CA GLU A 121 -3.10 -18.24 3.95
C GLU A 121 -2.16 -19.44 3.87
N GLN A 122 -1.69 -19.73 2.65
CA GLN A 122 -0.64 -20.71 2.42
C GLN A 122 0.73 -20.04 2.42
N SER A 123 1.67 -20.60 3.13
CA SER A 123 3.08 -20.20 3.14
C SER A 123 3.97 -21.43 3.01
N ALA A 124 5.27 -21.21 2.80
CA ALA A 124 6.26 -22.29 2.79
C ALA A 124 6.30 -23.10 4.13
N LYS A 125 5.79 -22.51 5.22
CA LYS A 125 5.74 -23.14 6.55
C LYS A 125 4.41 -23.82 6.86
N GLY A 126 3.44 -23.79 5.95
CA GLY A 126 2.13 -24.40 6.12
C GLY A 126 0.97 -23.45 5.87
N THR A 127 -0.21 -23.92 6.20
CA THR A 127 -1.48 -23.22 6.04
C THR A 127 -1.91 -22.60 7.36
N PHE A 128 -2.24 -21.31 7.35
CA PHE A 128 -2.63 -20.55 8.55
C PHE A 128 -3.98 -19.89 8.34
N ILE A 129 -4.82 -19.90 9.36
CA ILE A 129 -6.06 -19.13 9.37
C ILE A 129 -5.72 -17.72 9.83
N ARG A 130 -6.02 -16.74 8.99
CA ARG A 130 -5.85 -15.31 9.28
C ARG A 130 -7.20 -14.67 9.57
N LYS A 131 -7.22 -13.80 10.57
CA LYS A 131 -8.39 -13.01 10.95
C LYS A 131 -8.05 -11.53 10.85
N ASN A 132 -8.99 -10.72 10.38
CA ASN A 132 -8.83 -9.26 10.35
C ASN A 132 -8.66 -8.73 11.79
N PRO A 133 -7.51 -8.09 12.13
CA PRO A 133 -7.23 -7.71 13.52
C PRO A 133 -8.21 -6.67 14.06
N THR A 134 -8.63 -5.73 13.23
CA THR A 134 -9.56 -4.65 13.61
C THR A 134 -10.94 -5.23 13.96
N LEU A 135 -11.41 -6.18 13.16
CA LEU A 135 -12.65 -6.88 13.45
C LEU A 135 -12.54 -7.71 14.75
N VAL A 136 -11.42 -8.41 14.97
CA VAL A 136 -11.20 -9.14 16.21
C VAL A 136 -11.24 -8.22 17.43
N LYS A 137 -10.64 -7.03 17.35
CA LYS A 137 -10.73 -6.01 18.41
C LYS A 137 -12.19 -5.60 18.66
N LEU A 138 -12.96 -5.35 17.60
CA LEU A 138 -14.38 -4.97 17.69
C LEU A 138 -15.22 -6.09 18.33
N LEU A 139 -15.06 -7.33 17.89
CA LEU A 139 -15.77 -8.49 18.44
C LEU A 139 -15.46 -8.70 19.93
N ARG A 140 -14.20 -8.53 20.34
CA ARG A 140 -13.81 -8.59 21.75
C ARG A 140 -14.50 -7.52 22.57
N LYS A 141 -14.58 -6.28 22.08
CA LYS A 141 -15.27 -5.17 22.74
C LYS A 141 -16.74 -5.50 23.01
N HIS A 142 -17.39 -6.20 22.08
CA HIS A 142 -18.80 -6.58 22.17
C HIS A 142 -19.02 -7.99 22.79
N LYS A 143 -17.95 -8.67 23.26
CA LYS A 143 -18.00 -10.03 23.79
C LYS A 143 -18.52 -11.09 22.80
N LEU A 144 -18.34 -10.83 21.51
CA LEU A 144 -18.77 -11.68 20.39
C LEU A 144 -17.64 -12.46 19.74
N ASN A 145 -16.42 -12.43 20.29
CA ASN A 145 -15.25 -13.10 19.73
C ASN A 145 -15.26 -14.59 20.06
N THR A 146 -16.25 -15.31 19.53
CA THR A 146 -16.37 -16.77 19.64
C THR A 146 -15.94 -17.43 18.34
N GLU A 147 -15.55 -18.71 18.39
CA GLU A 147 -15.17 -19.47 17.21
C GLU A 147 -16.36 -19.68 16.26
N ALA A 148 -17.55 -19.92 16.81
CA ALA A 148 -18.78 -20.02 16.06
C ALA A 148 -19.06 -18.75 15.22
N VAL A 149 -18.97 -17.55 15.81
CA VAL A 149 -19.16 -16.29 15.07
C VAL A 149 -18.09 -16.12 13.98
N SER A 150 -16.84 -16.47 14.28
CA SER A 150 -15.74 -16.39 13.29
C SER A 150 -15.98 -17.32 12.10
N TYR A 151 -16.49 -18.53 12.34
CA TYR A 151 -16.68 -19.52 11.28
C TYR A 151 -17.96 -19.25 10.47
N THR A 152 -19.08 -18.98 11.12
CA THR A 152 -20.40 -18.93 10.45
C THR A 152 -20.71 -17.58 9.78
N HIS A 153 -20.16 -16.48 10.29
CA HIS A 153 -20.53 -15.13 9.84
C HIS A 153 -19.38 -14.34 9.17
N LEU A 154 -18.14 -14.78 9.30
CA LEU A 154 -16.98 -14.02 8.83
C LEU A 154 -16.18 -14.68 7.72
N THR A 155 -16.43 -15.97 7.45
CA THR A 155 -15.86 -16.66 6.29
C THR A 155 -16.67 -16.32 5.03
N LEU A 156 -15.99 -16.08 3.92
CA LEU A 156 -16.66 -16.00 2.62
C LEU A 156 -17.35 -17.35 2.34
N PRO A 157 -18.57 -17.35 1.80
CA PRO A 157 -19.14 -18.57 1.25
C PRO A 157 -18.19 -19.13 0.19
N THR A 158 -17.81 -20.39 0.36
CA THR A 158 -16.89 -21.12 -0.54
C THR A 158 -17.61 -21.59 -1.83
N THR A 159 -18.69 -20.97 -2.23
CA THR A 159 -19.31 -21.25 -3.54
C THR A 159 -18.40 -20.67 -4.64
N PRO A 160 -17.80 -21.52 -5.48
CA PRO A 160 -17.14 -21.01 -6.66
C PRO A 160 -18.20 -20.31 -7.51
N TYR A 161 -17.95 -19.07 -7.86
CA TYR A 161 -18.70 -18.44 -8.94
C TYR A 161 -18.41 -19.25 -10.21
N VAL A 162 -19.42 -19.98 -10.66
CA VAL A 162 -19.43 -20.63 -11.98
C VAL A 162 -19.61 -19.55 -13.04
#